data_ca87e90b57c00cd9a3a195ce03aada33
#
_entry.id   ca87e90b57c00cd9a3a195ce03aada33
#
_cell.length_a   1.000
_cell.length_b   1.000
_cell.length_c   1.000
_cell.angle_alpha   90.00
_cell.angle_beta   90.00
_cell.angle_gamma   90.00
#
_symmetry.space_group_name_H-M   'P 1'
#
loop_
_entity.id
_entity.type
_entity.pdbx_description
1 polymer ?
#
loop_
_entity_poly.entity_id
_entity_poly.type
_entity_poly.pdbx_seq_one_letter_code
_entity_poly.pdbx_strand_id
1 'polypeptide(L)'
;MTEGWIDRQLPQGDEVFLDHVGFFVRELRAAGSQFERLGFQVSQINVQTNADAQGQLTPSGTSNRLARLRRGYLEILAATHDTPLADQLQTALARYPGIHLVALSHDDIPAQRERLTQAGFRMQPVVTLRRRDKTLPGVPELTWSVLRPEPGVMAEGRVQFAKTHNPEHVWRDELTMHSNSADGLSDILLCVEDRRAAAERYGKYVAREPQHGDTSSVVALDRGGLLFVDPREAQAMLPAFAAPTLPYIAGQALRTNDIALTRKTLSANAVTPLFADDGLVCISPADALGSYLLFHAPAIDEPWLELARRLGG
;
A
#
# COMPACT_ATOMS: atom_id res chain seq x y z
N MET A 1 22.54 -7.18 5.24
CA MET A 1 22.72 -7.14 3.77
C MET A 1 21.38 -7.56 3.21
N THR A 2 20.60 -6.62 2.75
CA THR A 2 19.38 -6.90 2.02
C THR A 2 19.78 -7.56 0.71
N GLU A 3 19.40 -8.81 0.51
CA GLU A 3 19.43 -9.42 -0.82
C GLU A 3 18.65 -8.47 -1.73
N GLY A 4 19.18 -8.17 -2.92
CA GLY A 4 18.69 -7.13 -3.81
C GLY A 4 17.20 -7.28 -4.15
N TRP A 5 16.60 -6.22 -4.65
CA TRP A 5 15.19 -6.13 -5.06
C TRP A 5 14.74 -7.35 -5.88
N ILE A 6 13.76 -8.10 -5.37
CA ILE A 6 13.21 -9.28 -6.05
C ILE A 6 12.30 -8.81 -7.19
N ASP A 7 12.76 -8.97 -8.43
CA ASP A 7 12.07 -8.51 -9.64
C ASP A 7 11.11 -9.58 -10.20
N ARG A 8 10.22 -10.11 -9.35
CA ARG A 8 9.04 -10.90 -9.75
C ARG A 8 7.80 -10.47 -8.99
N GLN A 9 6.63 -10.70 -9.56
CA GLN A 9 5.38 -10.17 -8.98
C GLN A 9 4.89 -10.98 -7.78
N LEU A 10 4.94 -12.30 -7.84
CA LEU A 10 4.40 -13.16 -6.80
C LEU A 10 5.52 -13.76 -5.94
N PRO A 11 5.29 -13.92 -4.63
CA PRO A 11 6.18 -14.65 -3.74
C PRO A 11 6.20 -16.14 -4.07
N GLN A 12 7.22 -16.84 -3.61
CA GLN A 12 7.38 -18.27 -3.70
C GLN A 12 7.69 -18.85 -2.32
N GLY A 13 7.07 -19.98 -1.97
CA GLY A 13 7.28 -20.62 -0.68
C GLY A 13 6.87 -19.70 0.48
N ASP A 14 7.79 -19.46 1.41
CA ASP A 14 7.55 -18.67 2.62
C ASP A 14 7.82 -17.16 2.46
N GLU A 15 8.05 -16.70 1.23
CA GLU A 15 8.28 -15.28 0.99
C GLU A 15 7.02 -14.45 1.24
N VAL A 16 7.23 -13.26 1.76
CA VAL A 16 6.20 -12.24 1.97
C VAL A 16 6.61 -10.98 1.22
N PHE A 17 5.77 -10.54 0.29
CA PHE A 17 5.97 -9.30 -0.46
C PHE A 17 4.96 -8.25 -0.04
N LEU A 18 5.39 -6.99 -0.02
CA LEU A 18 4.47 -5.87 0.00
C LEU A 18 3.75 -5.82 -1.36
N ASP A 19 2.43 -6.00 -1.33
CA ASP A 19 1.60 -6.16 -2.53
C ASP A 19 0.93 -4.86 -2.94
N HIS A 20 0.17 -4.24 -2.04
CA HIS A 20 -0.47 -2.96 -2.32
C HIS A 20 -0.84 -2.19 -1.06
N VAL A 21 -1.13 -0.91 -1.26
CA VAL A 21 -1.77 -0.06 -0.26
C VAL A 21 -3.12 0.43 -0.76
N GLY A 22 -4.07 0.63 0.16
CA GLY A 22 -5.38 1.19 -0.14
C GLY A 22 -5.59 2.54 0.51
N PHE A 23 -5.76 3.56 -0.34
CA PHE A 23 -6.16 4.90 0.07
C PHE A 23 -7.67 4.96 0.18
N PHE A 24 -8.18 5.31 1.35
CA PHE A 24 -9.59 5.57 1.52
C PHE A 24 -9.87 7.05 1.26
N VAL A 25 -10.79 7.30 0.33
CA VAL A 25 -11.11 8.65 -0.14
C VAL A 25 -12.62 8.87 -0.18
N ARG A 26 -13.04 10.13 -0.21
CA ARG A 26 -14.46 10.47 -0.31
C ARG A 26 -14.97 10.37 -1.75
N GLU A 27 -14.12 10.73 -2.72
CA GLU A 27 -14.52 10.85 -4.13
C GLU A 27 -13.41 10.32 -5.05
N LEU A 28 -13.75 9.27 -5.85
CA LEU A 28 -12.80 8.54 -6.70
C LEU A 28 -12.29 9.34 -7.89
N ARG A 29 -13.11 10.24 -8.45
CA ARG A 29 -12.71 11.02 -9.64
C ARG A 29 -11.64 12.03 -9.28
N ALA A 30 -11.88 12.83 -8.24
CA ALA A 30 -10.93 13.83 -7.76
C ALA A 30 -9.62 13.17 -7.30
N ALA A 31 -9.72 12.08 -6.54
CA ALA A 31 -8.54 11.33 -6.08
C ALA A 31 -7.75 10.73 -7.25
N GLY A 32 -8.44 10.19 -8.27
CA GLY A 32 -7.79 9.70 -9.47
C GLY A 32 -7.07 10.80 -10.23
N SER A 33 -7.71 11.97 -10.43
CA SER A 33 -7.07 13.12 -11.07
C SER A 33 -5.87 13.65 -10.30
N GLN A 34 -5.89 13.57 -8.96
CA GLN A 34 -4.74 13.91 -8.14
C GLN A 34 -3.57 12.96 -8.39
N PHE A 35 -3.80 11.65 -8.51
CA PHE A 35 -2.76 10.69 -8.88
C PHE A 35 -2.29 10.85 -10.33
N GLU A 36 -3.19 11.18 -11.26
CA GLU A 36 -2.82 11.51 -12.65
C GLU A 36 -1.88 12.73 -12.70
N ARG A 37 -2.09 13.75 -11.85
CA ARG A 37 -1.15 14.88 -11.70
C ARG A 37 0.22 14.46 -11.17
N LEU A 38 0.29 13.43 -10.32
CA LEU A 38 1.56 12.85 -9.87
C LEU A 38 2.26 12.02 -10.96
N GLY A 39 1.64 11.86 -12.12
CA GLY A 39 2.19 11.12 -13.27
C GLY A 39 1.81 9.63 -13.29
N PHE A 40 0.86 9.20 -12.47
CA PHE A 40 0.37 7.82 -12.53
C PHE A 40 -0.66 7.64 -13.64
N GLN A 41 -0.60 6.49 -14.32
CA GLN A 41 -1.71 5.97 -15.10
C GLN A 41 -2.70 5.31 -14.14
N VAL A 42 -3.94 5.84 -14.08
CA VAL A 42 -4.96 5.35 -13.15
C VAL A 42 -6.10 4.67 -13.92
N SER A 43 -6.51 3.49 -13.48
CA SER A 43 -7.61 2.74 -14.12
C SER A 43 -8.93 3.50 -14.10
N GLN A 44 -9.89 3.08 -14.93
CA GLN A 44 -11.28 3.51 -14.80
C GLN A 44 -11.86 3.08 -13.43
N ILE A 45 -12.96 3.71 -13.03
CA ILE A 45 -13.69 3.32 -11.81
C ILE A 45 -14.26 1.91 -12.01
N ASN A 46 -13.95 1.04 -11.06
CA ASN A 46 -14.45 -0.32 -11.01
C ASN A 46 -15.30 -0.53 -9.76
N VAL A 47 -16.57 -0.89 -9.95
CA VAL A 47 -17.49 -1.25 -8.87
C VAL A 47 -17.13 -2.65 -8.37
N GLN A 48 -16.80 -2.75 -7.08
CA GLN A 48 -16.49 -4.04 -6.47
C GLN A 48 -17.77 -4.82 -6.20
N THR A 49 -17.79 -6.10 -6.55
CA THR A 49 -18.95 -6.97 -6.38
C THR A 49 -18.57 -8.22 -5.58
N ASN A 50 -19.53 -8.73 -4.83
CA ASN A 50 -19.49 -10.06 -4.23
C ASN A 50 -20.42 -10.98 -4.99
N ALA A 51 -20.06 -12.27 -5.11
CA ALA A 51 -20.97 -13.30 -5.60
C ALA A 51 -21.73 -13.90 -4.39
N ASP A 52 -23.03 -14.02 -4.50
CA ASP A 52 -23.85 -14.82 -3.56
C ASP A 52 -23.67 -16.33 -3.77
N ALA A 53 -24.36 -17.15 -2.99
CA ALA A 53 -24.29 -18.60 -3.08
C ALA A 53 -24.80 -19.16 -4.43
N GLN A 54 -25.57 -18.38 -5.17
CA GLN A 54 -26.11 -18.69 -6.50
C GLN A 54 -25.23 -18.11 -7.62
N GLY A 55 -24.13 -17.40 -7.28
CA GLY A 55 -23.24 -16.76 -8.23
C GLY A 55 -23.74 -15.41 -8.77
N GLN A 56 -24.84 -14.86 -8.23
CA GLN A 56 -25.32 -13.54 -8.59
C GLN A 56 -24.41 -12.46 -8.00
N LEU A 57 -23.98 -11.52 -8.85
CA LEU A 57 -23.09 -10.42 -8.43
C LEU A 57 -23.90 -9.28 -7.81
N THR A 58 -23.56 -8.92 -6.58
CA THR A 58 -24.09 -7.76 -5.87
C THR A 58 -22.98 -6.77 -5.53
N PRO A 59 -23.22 -5.44 -5.53
CA PRO A 59 -22.22 -4.48 -5.11
C PRO A 59 -21.71 -4.78 -3.69
N SER A 60 -20.40 -4.78 -3.49
CA SER A 60 -19.78 -4.98 -2.16
C SER A 60 -19.88 -3.76 -1.25
N GLY A 61 -20.29 -2.63 -1.81
CA GLY A 61 -20.36 -1.33 -1.11
C GLY A 61 -19.25 -0.36 -1.50
N THR A 62 -18.21 -0.84 -2.13
CA THR A 62 -17.04 -0.03 -2.49
C THR A 62 -16.77 -0.06 -3.99
N SER A 63 -16.12 1.01 -4.47
CA SER A 63 -15.54 1.05 -5.81
C SER A 63 -14.08 1.47 -5.69
N ASN A 64 -13.28 1.15 -6.70
CA ASN A 64 -11.87 1.49 -6.72
C ASN A 64 -11.38 2.02 -8.07
N ARG A 65 -10.20 2.63 -8.02
CA ARG A 65 -9.29 2.89 -9.13
C ARG A 65 -7.90 2.38 -8.75
N LEU A 66 -7.11 1.93 -9.71
CA LEU A 66 -5.79 1.34 -9.47
C LEU A 66 -4.72 2.08 -10.27
N ALA A 67 -3.59 2.40 -9.62
CA ALA A 67 -2.32 2.68 -10.29
C ALA A 67 -1.43 1.44 -10.11
N ARG A 68 -1.32 0.63 -11.16
CA ARG A 68 -0.58 -0.64 -11.13
C ARG A 68 0.89 -0.38 -11.42
N LEU A 69 1.75 -0.67 -10.46
CA LEU A 69 3.19 -0.64 -10.65
C LEU A 69 3.67 -1.96 -11.24
N ARG A 70 4.86 -2.01 -11.78
CA ARG A 70 5.46 -3.26 -12.23
C ARG A 70 5.57 -4.28 -11.07
N ARG A 71 5.72 -3.77 -9.83
CA ARG A 71 5.70 -4.58 -8.60
C ARG A 71 4.77 -3.93 -7.57
N GLY A 72 3.63 -4.56 -7.37
CA GLY A 72 2.58 -4.05 -6.50
C GLY A 72 1.62 -3.06 -7.19
N TYR A 73 0.79 -2.37 -6.40
CA TYR A 73 -0.10 -1.32 -6.90
C TYR A 73 -0.59 -0.39 -5.78
N LEU A 74 -1.10 0.76 -6.18
CA LEU A 74 -1.80 1.70 -5.31
C LEU A 74 -3.30 1.59 -5.61
N GLU A 75 -4.12 1.33 -4.59
CA GLU A 75 -5.57 1.22 -4.71
C GLU A 75 -6.24 2.46 -4.09
N ILE A 76 -7.08 3.12 -4.85
CA ILE A 76 -7.92 4.23 -4.39
C ILE A 76 -9.32 3.69 -4.19
N LEU A 77 -9.85 3.74 -2.96
CA LEU A 77 -11.11 3.14 -2.54
C LEU A 77 -12.09 4.20 -2.02
N ALA A 78 -13.35 4.10 -2.44
CA ALA A 78 -14.44 4.89 -1.86
C ALA A 78 -15.68 4.03 -1.61
N ALA A 79 -16.46 4.42 -0.61
CA ALA A 79 -17.81 3.89 -0.39
C ALA A 79 -18.73 4.41 -1.49
N THR A 80 -19.48 3.50 -2.15
CA THR A 80 -20.38 3.85 -3.27
C THR A 80 -21.78 3.26 -3.13
N HIS A 81 -21.98 2.36 -2.18
CA HIS A 81 -23.29 1.77 -1.85
C HIS A 81 -23.34 1.50 -0.34
N ASP A 82 -24.51 1.53 0.25
CA ASP A 82 -24.70 1.30 1.69
C ASP A 82 -24.54 -0.20 2.02
N THR A 83 -23.43 -0.54 2.66
CA THR A 83 -23.11 -1.90 3.12
C THR A 83 -22.22 -1.85 4.35
N PRO A 84 -22.15 -2.92 5.17
CA PRO A 84 -21.25 -2.98 6.31
C PRO A 84 -19.76 -2.73 5.94
N LEU A 85 -19.35 -3.07 4.70
CA LEU A 85 -18.00 -2.80 4.23
C LEU A 85 -17.77 -1.30 3.95
N ALA A 86 -18.78 -0.63 3.39
CA ALA A 86 -18.77 0.81 3.18
C ALA A 86 -18.73 1.57 4.52
N ASP A 87 -19.49 1.11 5.52
CA ASP A 87 -19.49 1.70 6.87
C ASP A 87 -18.10 1.62 7.53
N GLN A 88 -17.39 0.49 7.38
CA GLN A 88 -16.02 0.34 7.86
C GLN A 88 -15.07 1.32 7.18
N LEU A 89 -15.23 1.55 5.88
CA LEU A 89 -14.42 2.52 5.13
C LEU A 89 -14.71 3.95 5.58
N GLN A 90 -15.98 4.31 5.76
CA GLN A 90 -16.39 5.62 6.26
C GLN A 90 -15.90 5.87 7.70
N THR A 91 -15.94 4.86 8.57
CA THR A 91 -15.39 4.93 9.92
C THR A 91 -13.87 5.20 9.89
N ALA A 92 -13.13 4.56 9.01
CA ALA A 92 -11.71 4.82 8.83
C ALA A 92 -11.46 6.24 8.29
N LEU A 93 -12.24 6.70 7.30
CA LEU A 93 -12.19 8.05 6.74
C LEU A 93 -12.53 9.16 7.76
N ALA A 94 -13.34 8.85 8.78
CA ALA A 94 -13.62 9.79 9.86
C ALA A 94 -12.38 10.06 10.74
N ARG A 95 -11.40 9.15 10.74
CA ARG A 95 -10.10 9.36 11.40
C ARG A 95 -9.22 10.29 10.58
N TYR A 96 -8.99 9.96 9.31
CA TYR A 96 -8.25 10.77 8.33
C TYR A 96 -8.48 10.24 6.90
N PRO A 97 -8.35 11.07 5.85
CA PRO A 97 -8.15 10.57 4.49
C PRO A 97 -6.72 10.06 4.31
N GLY A 98 -6.52 8.97 3.59
CA GLY A 98 -5.18 8.43 3.41
C GLY A 98 -5.14 6.91 3.30
N ILE A 99 -3.97 6.33 3.61
CA ILE A 99 -3.77 4.90 3.60
C ILE A 99 -4.42 4.28 4.84
N HIS A 100 -5.34 3.35 4.62
CA HIS A 100 -5.99 2.55 5.66
C HIS A 100 -5.93 1.05 5.39
N LEU A 101 -5.26 0.65 4.31
CA LEU A 101 -5.08 -0.75 3.95
C LEU A 101 -3.63 -1.01 3.54
N VAL A 102 -3.03 -2.04 4.13
CA VAL A 102 -1.75 -2.62 3.74
C VAL A 102 -1.98 -4.08 3.40
N ALA A 103 -1.69 -4.45 2.16
CA ALA A 103 -1.78 -5.82 1.69
C ALA A 103 -0.39 -6.40 1.46
N LEU A 104 -0.24 -7.61 1.91
CA LEU A 104 0.93 -8.45 1.74
C LEU A 104 0.57 -9.62 0.83
N SER A 105 1.47 -10.10 0.00
CA SER A 105 1.24 -11.31 -0.75
C SER A 105 2.03 -12.49 -0.18
N HIS A 106 1.42 -13.67 -0.29
CA HIS A 106 2.00 -14.95 0.09
C HIS A 106 1.47 -16.05 -0.83
N ASP A 107 2.28 -17.08 -1.06
CA ASP A 107 1.92 -18.14 -2.00
C ASP A 107 0.84 -19.09 -1.44
N ASP A 108 0.83 -19.39 -0.16
CA ASP A 108 -0.16 -20.28 0.48
C ASP A 108 -1.01 -19.54 1.52
N ILE A 109 -2.20 -19.08 1.12
CA ILE A 109 -3.13 -18.35 2.00
C ILE A 109 -3.78 -19.27 3.06
N PRO A 110 -4.20 -20.51 2.76
CA PRO A 110 -4.65 -21.45 3.78
C PRO A 110 -3.61 -21.74 4.87
N ALA A 111 -2.36 -22.02 4.52
CA ALA A 111 -1.29 -22.24 5.48
C ALA A 111 -1.02 -20.99 6.34
N GLN A 112 -1.08 -19.79 5.74
CA GLN A 112 -0.96 -18.54 6.49
C GLN A 112 -2.09 -18.36 7.51
N ARG A 113 -3.32 -18.75 7.17
CA ARG A 113 -4.43 -18.69 8.12
C ARG A 113 -4.17 -19.60 9.34
N GLU A 114 -3.73 -20.81 9.09
CA GLU A 114 -3.41 -21.77 10.16
C GLU A 114 -2.29 -21.23 11.05
N ARG A 115 -1.17 -20.81 10.48
CA ARG A 115 -0.02 -20.22 11.17
C ARG A 115 -0.43 -19.02 12.04
N LEU A 116 -1.21 -18.08 11.47
CA LEU A 116 -1.65 -16.89 12.20
C LEU A 116 -2.60 -17.24 13.35
N THR A 117 -3.48 -18.22 13.17
CA THR A 117 -4.36 -18.69 14.23
C THR A 117 -3.55 -19.32 15.38
N GLN A 118 -2.56 -20.15 15.05
CA GLN A 118 -1.63 -20.75 16.04
C GLN A 118 -0.79 -19.67 16.74
N ALA A 119 -0.44 -18.59 16.03
CA ALA A 119 0.24 -17.42 16.58
C ALA A 119 -0.69 -16.53 17.44
N GLY A 120 -1.97 -16.88 17.62
CA GLY A 120 -2.91 -16.18 18.48
C GLY A 120 -3.65 -15.01 17.83
N PHE A 121 -3.55 -14.83 16.51
CA PHE A 121 -4.37 -13.85 15.80
C PHE A 121 -5.78 -14.38 15.57
N ARG A 122 -6.78 -13.55 15.84
CA ARG A 122 -8.18 -13.85 15.43
C ARG A 122 -8.32 -13.54 13.94
N MET A 123 -8.51 -14.59 13.14
CA MET A 123 -8.55 -14.52 11.70
C MET A 123 -9.96 -14.78 11.14
N GLN A 124 -10.35 -13.99 10.15
CA GLN A 124 -11.56 -14.26 9.37
C GLN A 124 -11.37 -15.50 8.47
N PRO A 125 -12.44 -16.11 7.96
CA PRO A 125 -12.32 -17.10 6.89
C PRO A 125 -11.63 -16.51 5.65
N VAL A 126 -10.92 -17.37 4.90
CA VAL A 126 -10.38 -16.96 3.58
C VAL A 126 -11.53 -16.64 2.64
N VAL A 127 -11.44 -15.50 1.97
CA VAL A 127 -12.45 -15.05 1.00
C VAL A 127 -11.85 -15.13 -0.40
N THR A 128 -12.58 -15.74 -1.33
CA THR A 128 -12.23 -15.69 -2.75
C THR A 128 -12.98 -14.51 -3.39
N LEU A 129 -12.22 -13.50 -3.80
CA LEU A 129 -12.74 -12.37 -4.57
C LEU A 129 -12.69 -12.72 -6.06
N ARG A 130 -13.76 -12.38 -6.79
CA ARG A 130 -13.85 -12.55 -8.24
C ARG A 130 -14.25 -11.23 -8.87
N ARG A 131 -13.60 -10.86 -9.98
CA ARG A 131 -13.89 -9.62 -10.69
C ARG A 131 -13.79 -9.81 -12.18
N ARG A 132 -14.76 -9.26 -12.91
CA ARG A 132 -14.66 -9.02 -14.33
C ARG A 132 -14.35 -7.54 -14.54
N ASP A 133 -13.16 -7.26 -15.03
CA ASP A 133 -12.81 -5.91 -15.45
C ASP A 133 -13.41 -5.66 -16.84
N LYS A 134 -14.56 -4.97 -16.86
CA LYS A 134 -15.29 -4.65 -18.09
C LYS A 134 -14.49 -3.70 -19.02
N THR A 135 -13.44 -3.06 -18.49
CA THR A 135 -12.58 -2.15 -19.27
C THR A 135 -11.47 -2.89 -20.00
N LEU A 136 -11.28 -4.17 -19.71
CA LEU A 136 -10.30 -5.05 -20.33
C LEU A 136 -10.99 -6.17 -21.12
N PRO A 137 -11.44 -5.92 -22.36
CA PRO A 137 -12.12 -6.92 -23.18
C PRO A 137 -11.20 -8.14 -23.41
N GLY A 138 -11.77 -9.35 -23.32
CA GLY A 138 -11.04 -10.59 -23.51
C GLY A 138 -10.23 -11.08 -22.31
N VAL A 139 -10.18 -10.32 -21.20
CA VAL A 139 -9.58 -10.77 -19.96
C VAL A 139 -10.56 -11.67 -19.20
N PRO A 140 -10.13 -12.86 -18.74
CA PRO A 140 -10.97 -13.74 -17.94
C PRO A 140 -11.31 -13.10 -16.59
N GLU A 141 -12.21 -13.73 -15.85
CA GLU A 141 -12.50 -13.28 -14.49
C GLU A 141 -11.25 -13.34 -13.62
N LEU A 142 -10.90 -12.20 -13.04
CA LEU A 142 -9.77 -12.06 -12.13
C LEU A 142 -10.14 -12.61 -10.76
N THR A 143 -9.22 -13.36 -10.14
CA THR A 143 -9.50 -14.08 -8.89
C THR A 143 -8.39 -13.82 -7.88
N TRP A 144 -8.79 -13.58 -6.62
CA TRP A 144 -7.88 -13.42 -5.48
C TRP A 144 -8.36 -14.25 -4.30
N SER A 145 -7.43 -14.84 -3.57
CA SER A 145 -7.66 -15.31 -2.20
C SER A 145 -7.20 -14.25 -1.21
N VAL A 146 -8.06 -13.87 -0.27
CA VAL A 146 -7.77 -12.83 0.72
C VAL A 146 -8.02 -13.35 2.13
N LEU A 147 -7.04 -13.11 3.01
CA LEU A 147 -7.09 -13.44 4.42
C LEU A 147 -6.94 -12.18 5.26
N ARG A 148 -7.85 -11.96 6.18
CA ARG A 148 -7.87 -10.78 7.07
C ARG A 148 -7.95 -11.19 8.54
N PRO A 149 -7.29 -10.47 9.45
CA PRO A 149 -7.63 -10.54 10.86
C PRO A 149 -9.04 -9.95 11.10
N GLU A 150 -9.63 -10.29 12.24
CA GLU A 150 -10.86 -9.64 12.68
C GLU A 150 -10.65 -8.14 12.88
N PRO A 151 -11.69 -7.31 12.72
CA PRO A 151 -11.60 -5.88 12.99
C PRO A 151 -11.03 -5.58 14.39
N GLY A 152 -10.13 -4.62 14.48
CA GLY A 152 -9.48 -4.21 15.73
C GLY A 152 -8.27 -5.03 16.16
N VAL A 153 -7.94 -6.13 15.48
CA VAL A 153 -6.72 -6.92 15.75
C VAL A 153 -5.46 -6.15 15.35
N MET A 154 -5.52 -5.41 14.24
CA MET A 154 -4.47 -4.50 13.78
C MET A 154 -5.01 -3.06 13.91
N ALA A 155 -4.45 -2.30 14.85
CA ALA A 155 -4.95 -0.96 15.19
C ALA A 155 -4.66 0.07 14.09
N GLU A 156 -3.62 -0.16 13.29
CA GLU A 156 -3.13 0.75 12.26
C GLU A 156 -4.08 0.86 11.06
N GLY A 157 -4.83 -0.21 10.79
CA GLY A 157 -5.76 -0.25 9.67
C GLY A 157 -6.12 -1.66 9.25
N ARG A 158 -6.60 -1.79 8.02
CA ARG A 158 -6.86 -3.10 7.41
C ARG A 158 -5.54 -3.68 6.92
N VAL A 159 -5.05 -4.72 7.60
CA VAL A 159 -3.90 -5.50 7.14
C VAL A 159 -4.40 -6.83 6.60
N GLN A 160 -3.88 -7.27 5.47
CA GLN A 160 -4.36 -8.51 4.85
C GLN A 160 -3.26 -9.23 4.09
N PHE A 161 -3.38 -10.56 3.99
CA PHE A 161 -2.68 -11.32 2.97
C PHE A 161 -3.57 -11.48 1.74
N ALA A 162 -2.97 -11.43 0.56
CA ALA A 162 -3.64 -11.64 -0.72
C ALA A 162 -2.79 -12.52 -1.64
N LYS A 163 -3.45 -13.40 -2.39
CA LYS A 163 -2.85 -14.15 -3.50
C LYS A 163 -3.66 -13.87 -4.76
N THR A 164 -3.01 -13.36 -5.78
CA THR A 164 -3.58 -13.18 -7.12
C THR A 164 -3.40 -14.47 -7.91
N HIS A 165 -4.49 -15.02 -8.50
CA HIS A 165 -4.45 -16.31 -9.20
C HIS A 165 -4.17 -16.18 -10.70
N ASN A 166 -4.34 -15.00 -11.28
CA ASN A 166 -4.08 -14.68 -12.69
C ASN A 166 -3.32 -13.36 -12.82
N PRO A 167 -2.06 -13.33 -12.32
CA PRO A 167 -1.24 -12.11 -12.25
C PRO A 167 -0.95 -11.50 -13.62
N GLU A 168 -0.83 -12.30 -14.67
CA GLU A 168 -0.58 -11.89 -16.05
C GLU A 168 -1.67 -10.98 -16.63
N HIS A 169 -2.87 -11.03 -16.05
CA HIS A 169 -3.99 -10.15 -16.43
C HIS A 169 -4.11 -8.90 -15.56
N VAL A 170 -3.57 -8.94 -14.34
CA VAL A 170 -3.55 -7.80 -13.42
C VAL A 170 -2.39 -6.87 -13.73
N TRP A 171 -1.19 -7.42 -13.96
CA TRP A 171 0.07 -6.69 -14.20
C TRP A 171 0.52 -6.80 -15.66
N ARG A 172 -0.33 -6.31 -16.57
CA ARG A 172 0.00 -6.19 -17.99
C ARG A 172 0.93 -4.98 -18.19
N ASP A 173 1.91 -5.10 -19.06
CA ASP A 173 2.93 -4.06 -19.27
C ASP A 173 2.32 -2.69 -19.56
N GLU A 174 1.28 -2.63 -20.42
CA GLU A 174 0.62 -1.38 -20.78
C GLU A 174 -0.13 -0.70 -19.60
N LEU A 175 -0.40 -1.42 -18.52
CA LEU A 175 -1.08 -0.92 -17.31
C LEU A 175 -0.11 -0.48 -16.21
N THR A 176 1.18 -0.79 -16.37
CA THR A 176 2.22 -0.55 -15.36
C THR A 176 3.20 0.55 -15.75
N MET A 177 3.00 1.18 -16.92
CA MET A 177 3.84 2.28 -17.38
C MET A 177 3.30 3.62 -16.86
N HIS A 178 4.15 4.37 -16.16
CA HIS A 178 3.81 5.66 -15.57
C HIS A 178 4.75 6.75 -16.09
N SER A 179 4.24 7.96 -16.34
CA SER A 179 5.06 9.09 -16.80
C SER A 179 6.05 9.55 -15.73
N ASN A 180 5.79 9.25 -14.44
CA ASN A 180 6.70 9.49 -13.32
C ASN A 180 7.74 8.38 -13.12
N SER A 181 7.77 7.37 -14.00
CA SER A 181 8.68 6.23 -13.95
C SER A 181 8.64 5.37 -12.68
N ALA A 182 7.58 5.48 -11.85
CA ALA A 182 7.37 4.61 -10.70
C ALA A 182 7.26 3.15 -11.15
N ASP A 183 7.96 2.26 -10.46
CA ASP A 183 8.19 0.88 -10.85
C ASP A 183 7.70 -0.12 -9.81
N GLY A 184 7.86 0.18 -8.52
CA GLY A 184 7.50 -0.75 -7.47
C GLY A 184 7.21 -0.09 -6.13
N LEU A 185 6.31 -0.71 -5.38
CA LEU A 185 6.03 -0.35 -3.99
C LEU A 185 7.10 -0.98 -3.10
N SER A 186 7.87 -0.15 -2.38
CA SER A 186 9.00 -0.61 -1.58
C SER A 186 8.76 -0.59 -0.09
N ASP A 187 8.22 0.49 0.48
CA ASP A 187 8.14 0.61 1.93
C ASP A 187 6.89 1.36 2.39
N ILE A 188 6.46 1.03 3.60
CA ILE A 188 5.38 1.73 4.31
C ILE A 188 5.93 2.34 5.59
N LEU A 189 5.60 3.61 5.82
CA LEU A 189 5.90 4.32 7.05
C LEU A 189 4.66 4.38 7.94
N LEU A 190 4.78 3.85 9.17
CA LEU A 190 3.72 3.85 10.17
C LEU A 190 4.15 4.70 11.39
N CYS A 191 3.36 5.71 11.70
CA CYS A 191 3.50 6.50 12.91
C CYS A 191 2.55 5.95 13.99
N VAL A 192 3.13 5.50 15.10
CA VAL A 192 2.41 4.77 16.16
C VAL A 192 2.87 5.25 17.54
N GLU A 193 2.07 4.99 18.58
CA GLU A 193 2.45 5.37 19.96
C GLU A 193 3.63 4.55 20.48
N ASP A 194 3.62 3.23 20.25
CA ASP A 194 4.69 2.30 20.63
C ASP A 194 5.18 1.55 19.39
N ARG A 195 6.27 2.06 18.80
CA ARG A 195 6.88 1.49 17.60
C ARG A 195 7.45 0.08 17.80
N ARG A 196 7.92 -0.23 19.02
CA ARG A 196 8.45 -1.57 19.32
C ARG A 196 7.32 -2.59 19.38
N ALA A 197 6.27 -2.32 20.17
CA ALA A 197 5.11 -3.20 20.27
C ALA A 197 4.40 -3.39 18.91
N ALA A 198 4.31 -2.32 18.09
CA ALA A 198 3.76 -2.44 16.75
C ALA A 198 4.63 -3.31 15.85
N ALA A 199 5.95 -3.09 15.82
CA ALA A 199 6.87 -3.89 15.01
C ALA A 199 6.86 -5.37 15.42
N GLU A 200 6.83 -5.68 16.72
CA GLU A 200 6.70 -7.06 17.24
C GLU A 200 5.41 -7.73 16.76
N ARG A 201 4.28 -7.01 16.81
CA ARG A 201 3.00 -7.53 16.32
C ARG A 201 3.03 -7.82 14.83
N TYR A 202 3.60 -6.89 14.03
CA TYR A 202 3.75 -7.09 12.59
C TYR A 202 4.78 -8.16 12.26
N GLY A 203 5.91 -8.22 12.95
CA GLY A 203 6.91 -9.28 12.81
C GLY A 203 6.30 -10.66 13.01
N LYS A 204 5.53 -10.84 14.09
CA LYS A 204 4.76 -12.06 14.36
C LYS A 204 3.71 -12.34 13.27
N TYR A 205 3.06 -11.28 12.73
CA TYR A 205 2.08 -11.41 11.66
C TYR A 205 2.69 -11.90 10.35
N VAL A 206 3.89 -11.43 9.99
CA VAL A 206 4.58 -11.81 8.74
C VAL A 206 5.65 -12.90 8.92
N ALA A 207 5.85 -13.41 10.14
CA ALA A 207 6.92 -14.36 10.50
C ALA A 207 8.33 -13.84 10.14
N ARG A 208 8.60 -12.58 10.48
CA ARG A 208 9.92 -11.95 10.33
C ARG A 208 10.29 -11.26 11.63
N GLU A 209 11.58 -11.39 12.01
CA GLU A 209 12.09 -10.72 13.22
C GLU A 209 12.21 -9.21 13.00
N PRO A 210 11.61 -8.39 13.87
CA PRO A 210 11.75 -6.95 13.77
C PRO A 210 13.17 -6.50 14.18
N GLN A 211 13.68 -5.48 13.52
CA GLN A 211 14.92 -4.81 13.87
C GLN A 211 14.62 -3.51 14.58
N HIS A 212 15.19 -3.31 15.78
CA HIS A 212 14.95 -2.12 16.60
C HIS A 212 16.19 -1.23 16.65
N GLY A 213 16.12 -0.08 16.01
CA GLY A 213 17.10 1.00 16.15
C GLY A 213 16.73 2.00 17.26
N ASP A 214 17.52 3.07 17.38
CA ASP A 214 17.30 4.12 18.37
C ASP A 214 16.04 4.94 18.08
N THR A 215 15.77 5.23 16.81
CA THR A 215 14.70 6.14 16.36
C THR A 215 13.57 5.42 15.62
N SER A 216 13.77 4.19 15.17
CA SER A 216 12.80 3.44 14.38
C SER A 216 12.84 1.95 14.69
N SER A 217 11.79 1.25 14.26
CA SER A 217 11.75 -0.22 14.19
C SER A 217 11.36 -0.64 12.79
N VAL A 218 11.98 -1.69 12.27
CA VAL A 218 11.78 -2.17 10.89
C VAL A 218 11.35 -3.62 10.90
N VAL A 219 10.36 -3.94 10.12
CA VAL A 219 10.02 -5.33 9.74
C VAL A 219 10.33 -5.45 8.26
N ALA A 220 11.48 -6.06 7.94
CA ALA A 220 11.87 -6.34 6.57
C ALA A 220 11.02 -7.48 6.02
N LEU A 221 10.57 -7.32 4.77
CA LEU A 221 9.91 -8.36 3.99
C LEU A 221 10.89 -8.87 2.92
N ASP A 222 10.57 -9.96 2.27
CA ASP A 222 11.41 -10.47 1.17
C ASP A 222 11.40 -9.52 -0.04
N ARG A 223 10.29 -8.78 -0.20
CA ARG A 223 10.25 -7.58 -1.04
C ARG A 223 9.43 -6.51 -0.34
N GLY A 224 10.10 -5.41 0.01
CA GLY A 224 9.55 -4.26 0.71
C GLY A 224 9.80 -4.27 2.21
N GLY A 225 9.32 -3.24 2.89
CA GLY A 225 9.53 -3.05 4.32
C GLY A 225 8.42 -2.26 5.01
N LEU A 226 8.34 -2.45 6.31
CA LEU A 226 7.45 -1.70 7.20
C LEU A 226 8.32 -0.97 8.22
N LEU A 227 8.31 0.35 8.19
CA LEU A 227 9.04 1.21 9.11
C LEU A 227 8.07 1.80 10.14
N PHE A 228 8.38 1.60 11.41
CA PHE A 228 7.60 2.11 12.53
C PHE A 228 8.38 3.20 13.26
N VAL A 229 7.75 4.35 13.47
CA VAL A 229 8.28 5.49 14.20
C VAL A 229 7.25 6.01 15.20
N ASP A 230 7.69 6.67 16.27
CA ASP A 230 6.80 7.46 17.12
C ASP A 230 6.59 8.88 16.53
N PRO A 231 5.64 9.67 17.06
CA PRO A 231 5.35 11.01 16.52
C PRO A 231 6.54 11.98 16.55
N ARG A 232 7.42 11.87 17.54
CA ARG A 232 8.61 12.73 17.67
C ARG A 232 9.61 12.42 16.56
N GLU A 233 9.87 11.14 16.33
CA GLU A 233 10.78 10.71 15.27
C GLU A 233 10.19 10.98 13.88
N ALA A 234 8.87 10.78 13.70
CA ALA A 234 8.20 11.15 12.45
C ALA A 234 8.34 12.66 12.16
N GLN A 235 8.26 13.51 13.18
CA GLN A 235 8.44 14.96 13.05
C GLN A 235 9.89 15.34 12.70
N ALA A 236 10.86 14.59 13.17
CA ALA A 236 12.27 14.79 12.80
C ALA A 236 12.59 14.27 11.38
N MET A 237 11.87 13.25 10.93
CA MET A 237 12.10 12.55 9.67
C MET A 237 11.37 13.16 8.47
N LEU A 238 10.20 13.78 8.67
CA LEU A 238 9.32 14.21 7.60
C LEU A 238 9.12 15.73 7.59
N PRO A 239 9.21 16.39 6.42
CA PRO A 239 8.96 17.81 6.31
C PRO A 239 7.50 18.14 6.70
N ALA A 240 7.33 19.13 7.58
CA ALA A 240 6.02 19.63 8.03
C ALA A 240 5.06 18.52 8.55
N PHE A 241 5.61 17.51 9.23
CA PHE A 241 4.81 16.39 9.73
C PHE A 241 3.79 16.82 10.79
N ALA A 242 2.55 16.38 10.60
CA ALA A 242 1.50 16.42 11.60
C ALA A 242 0.64 15.17 11.45
N ALA A 243 0.65 14.30 12.46
CA ALA A 243 -0.24 13.13 12.46
C ALA A 243 -1.69 13.60 12.72
N PRO A 244 -2.65 13.26 11.86
CA PRO A 244 -4.06 13.60 12.10
C PRO A 244 -4.64 12.86 13.30
N THR A 245 -4.16 11.65 13.56
CA THR A 245 -4.48 10.77 14.70
C THR A 245 -3.42 9.66 14.79
N LEU A 246 -3.41 8.91 15.88
CA LEU A 246 -2.60 7.70 16.01
C LEU A 246 -3.50 6.47 16.17
N PRO A 247 -3.08 5.34 15.65
CA PRO A 247 -1.98 5.14 14.71
C PRO A 247 -2.30 5.76 13.33
N TYR A 248 -1.27 6.13 12.58
CA TYR A 248 -1.35 6.74 11.26
C TYR A 248 -0.39 6.05 10.28
N ILE A 249 -0.92 5.55 9.15
CA ILE A 249 -0.08 5.08 8.05
C ILE A 249 0.39 6.32 7.29
N ALA A 250 1.57 6.81 7.68
CA ALA A 250 2.05 8.14 7.34
C ALA A 250 2.47 8.26 5.88
N GLY A 251 2.95 7.16 5.26
CA GLY A 251 3.40 7.23 3.88
C GLY A 251 3.77 5.89 3.27
N GLN A 252 3.99 5.95 1.96
CA GLN A 252 4.53 4.86 1.15
C GLN A 252 5.73 5.35 0.34
N ALA A 253 6.72 4.48 0.15
CA ALA A 253 7.83 4.71 -0.74
C ALA A 253 7.67 3.89 -2.03
N LEU A 254 8.04 4.49 -3.15
CA LEU A 254 8.01 3.90 -4.47
C LEU A 254 9.40 3.96 -5.10
N ARG A 255 9.89 2.80 -5.50
CA ARG A 255 11.05 2.71 -6.37
C ARG A 255 10.71 3.30 -7.74
N THR A 256 11.60 4.10 -8.30
CA THR A 256 11.48 4.65 -9.66
C THR A 256 12.72 4.34 -10.48
N ASN A 257 12.55 3.97 -11.74
CA ASN A 257 13.67 3.64 -12.62
C ASN A 257 14.44 4.89 -13.10
N ASP A 258 13.80 6.06 -13.05
CA ASP A 258 14.38 7.34 -13.47
C ASP A 258 13.85 8.49 -12.59
N ILE A 259 14.62 8.85 -11.55
CA ILE A 259 14.24 9.92 -10.62
C ILE A 259 14.25 11.31 -11.30
N ALA A 260 15.06 11.50 -12.34
CA ALA A 260 15.07 12.75 -13.08
C ALA A 260 13.80 12.91 -13.92
N LEU A 261 13.30 11.82 -14.51
CA LEU A 261 12.00 11.79 -15.19
C LEU A 261 10.85 12.03 -14.20
N THR A 262 10.91 11.44 -13.00
CA THR A 262 9.93 11.70 -11.93
C THR A 262 9.86 13.19 -11.62
N ARG A 263 10.99 13.83 -11.36
CA ARG A 263 11.08 15.29 -11.07
C ARG A 263 10.54 16.13 -12.23
N LYS A 264 10.92 15.78 -13.45
CA LYS A 264 10.45 16.47 -14.68
C LYS A 264 8.92 16.38 -14.83
N THR A 265 8.35 15.19 -14.62
CA THR A 265 6.91 14.96 -14.72
C THR A 265 6.14 15.75 -13.66
N LEU A 266 6.57 15.73 -12.42
CA LEU A 266 5.97 16.50 -11.33
C LEU A 266 6.00 18.00 -11.63
N SER A 267 7.14 18.52 -12.06
CA SER A 267 7.29 19.94 -12.44
C SER A 267 6.37 20.33 -13.61
N ALA A 268 6.27 19.48 -14.64
CA ALA A 268 5.38 19.72 -15.78
C ALA A 268 3.88 19.75 -15.36
N ASN A 269 3.53 19.02 -14.33
CA ASN A 269 2.16 18.95 -13.79
C ASN A 269 1.92 19.96 -12.63
N ALA A 270 2.83 20.91 -12.42
CA ALA A 270 2.76 21.93 -11.37
C ALA A 270 2.61 21.31 -9.94
N VAL A 271 3.31 20.21 -9.68
CA VAL A 271 3.45 19.61 -8.35
C VAL A 271 4.80 20.01 -7.78
N THR A 272 4.77 20.64 -6.60
CA THR A 272 5.98 21.06 -5.87
C THR A 272 6.30 20.05 -4.77
N PRO A 273 7.41 19.29 -4.87
CA PRO A 273 7.83 18.39 -3.80
C PRO A 273 8.20 19.15 -2.51
N LEU A 274 8.00 18.49 -1.37
CA LEU A 274 8.53 18.96 -0.08
C LEU A 274 10.06 18.84 0.00
N PHE A 275 10.60 17.84 -0.68
CA PHE A 275 12.03 17.59 -0.84
C PHE A 275 12.28 16.95 -2.20
N ALA A 276 13.37 17.33 -2.88
CA ALA A 276 13.79 16.70 -4.12
C ALA A 276 15.30 16.86 -4.34
N ASP A 277 15.96 15.74 -4.64
CA ASP A 277 17.36 15.69 -5.09
C ASP A 277 17.55 14.61 -6.18
N ASP A 278 18.79 14.16 -6.40
CA ASP A 278 19.11 13.16 -7.44
C ASP A 278 18.77 11.72 -7.05
N GLY A 279 18.30 11.47 -5.84
CA GLY A 279 17.94 10.13 -5.35
C GLY A 279 16.55 10.02 -4.75
N LEU A 280 16.00 11.12 -4.25
CA LEU A 280 14.72 11.14 -3.53
C LEU A 280 13.82 12.29 -3.97
N VAL A 281 12.52 12.03 -3.97
CA VAL A 281 11.48 13.05 -4.16
C VAL A 281 10.33 12.78 -3.19
N CYS A 282 10.09 13.68 -2.24
CA CYS A 282 9.04 13.57 -1.23
C CYS A 282 7.87 14.50 -1.55
N ILE A 283 6.68 13.94 -1.66
CA ILE A 283 5.42 14.64 -1.94
C ILE A 283 4.60 14.77 -0.66
N SER A 284 3.95 15.91 -0.52
CA SER A 284 3.11 16.22 0.63
C SER A 284 1.86 15.33 0.73
N PRO A 285 1.32 15.08 1.95
CA PRO A 285 0.02 14.44 2.11
C PRO A 285 -1.11 15.15 1.37
N ALA A 286 -1.04 16.48 1.25
CA ALA A 286 -2.05 17.26 0.53
C ALA A 286 -2.11 16.92 -0.97
N ASP A 287 -0.95 16.61 -1.58
CA ASP A 287 -0.86 16.22 -2.99
C ASP A 287 -0.93 14.70 -3.22
N ALA A 288 -0.81 13.89 -2.16
CA ALA A 288 -0.77 12.42 -2.23
C ALA A 288 -1.87 11.75 -1.39
N LEU A 289 -3.11 12.25 -1.47
CA LEU A 289 -4.32 11.68 -0.88
C LEU A 289 -4.26 11.46 0.64
N GLY A 290 -3.54 12.33 1.38
CA GLY A 290 -3.49 12.29 2.84
C GLY A 290 -2.37 11.45 3.44
N SER A 291 -1.41 10.99 2.66
CA SER A 291 -0.21 10.28 3.13
C SER A 291 1.01 10.75 2.35
N TYR A 292 2.20 10.76 2.95
CA TYR A 292 3.43 11.09 2.24
C TYR A 292 3.70 10.07 1.13
N LEU A 293 4.16 10.56 -0.02
CA LEU A 293 4.64 9.71 -1.10
C LEU A 293 6.11 10.02 -1.35
N LEU A 294 6.96 9.01 -1.21
CA LEU A 294 8.39 9.11 -1.41
C LEU A 294 8.79 8.30 -2.64
N PHE A 295 9.27 8.97 -3.69
CA PHE A 295 9.95 8.31 -4.79
C PHE A 295 11.42 8.19 -4.47
N HIS A 296 12.04 7.04 -4.80
CA HIS A 296 13.47 6.82 -4.59
C HIS A 296 14.14 6.10 -5.75
N ALA A 297 15.41 6.41 -5.96
CA ALA A 297 16.25 5.72 -6.92
C ALA A 297 16.50 4.26 -6.48
N PRO A 298 16.76 3.32 -7.43
CA PRO A 298 16.92 1.90 -7.14
C PRO A 298 18.09 1.56 -6.19
N ALA A 299 19.06 2.44 -6.09
CA ALA A 299 20.23 2.26 -5.22
C ALA A 299 19.99 2.60 -3.74
N ILE A 300 18.78 3.05 -3.40
CA ILE A 300 18.41 3.42 -2.02
C ILE A 300 17.57 2.31 -1.42
N ASP A 301 18.15 1.57 -0.47
CA ASP A 301 17.49 0.42 0.17
C ASP A 301 16.57 0.83 1.32
N GLU A 302 16.87 1.94 2.02
CA GLU A 302 16.13 2.46 3.19
C GLU A 302 15.63 3.88 2.93
N PRO A 303 14.63 4.07 2.04
CA PRO A 303 14.29 5.39 1.50
C PRO A 303 13.84 6.39 2.57
N TRP A 304 13.09 5.97 3.58
CA TRP A 304 12.63 6.84 4.66
C TRP A 304 13.77 7.27 5.57
N LEU A 305 14.68 6.36 5.92
CA LEU A 305 15.86 6.69 6.74
C LEU A 305 16.85 7.55 5.97
N GLU A 306 16.97 7.34 4.66
CA GLU A 306 17.78 8.18 3.80
C GLU A 306 17.20 9.60 3.68
N LEU A 307 15.88 9.74 3.56
CA LEU A 307 15.23 11.06 3.61
C LEU A 307 15.54 11.79 4.91
N ALA A 308 15.44 11.11 6.06
CA ALA A 308 15.74 11.68 7.37
C ALA A 308 17.21 12.16 7.45
N ARG A 309 18.16 11.36 6.96
CA ARG A 309 19.59 11.74 6.91
C ARG A 309 19.82 13.00 6.08
N ARG A 310 19.17 13.14 4.93
CA ARG A 310 19.31 14.29 4.03
C ARG A 310 18.63 15.56 4.55
N LEU A 311 17.60 15.42 5.39
CA LEU A 311 16.95 16.58 6.02
C LEU A 311 17.64 17.05 7.29
N GLY A 312 18.38 16.17 7.98
CA GLY A 312 19.11 16.48 9.22
C GLY A 312 20.55 16.97 9.03
N GLY A 313 21.07 16.93 7.81
CA GLY A 313 22.37 17.49 7.43
C GLY A 313 22.20 18.86 6.83
#